data_23ca64912fe6f30f760959167217e90e
#
_entry.id   23ca64912fe6f30f760959167217e90e
#
_cell.length_a   1.000
_cell.length_b   1.000
_cell.length_c   1.000
_cell.angle_alpha   90.00
_cell.angle_beta   90.00
_cell.angle_gamma   90.00
#
_symmetry.space_group_name_H-M   'P 1'
#
loop_
_entity.id
_entity.type
_entity.pdbx_description
1 polymer ?
#
loop_
_entity_poly.entity_id
_entity_poly.type
_entity_poly.pdbx_seq_one_letter_code
_entity_poly.pdbx_strand_id
1 'polypeptide(L)'
;MKIGVLALQGDFSEHITMLKKLGVETVEVRLPKHLAGLNGLIIPGGESTTIGKLAVAYELMEPLREFGKEHAIWGTCAGAIFLSKDIGRDQPLLGLMDIKVQRNAFGRHCLCEVCGLVHRTLL
;
A
#
# COMPACT_ATOMS: atom_id res chain seq x y z
N MET A 1 8.60 -5.29 -16.83
CA MET A 1 8.17 -4.57 -15.63
C MET A 1 7.70 -5.55 -14.59
N LYS A 2 8.14 -5.37 -13.38
CA LYS A 2 7.78 -6.24 -12.27
C LYS A 2 7.11 -5.43 -11.18
N ILE A 3 5.87 -5.77 -10.85
CA ILE A 3 5.07 -5.05 -9.85
C ILE A 3 4.80 -5.97 -8.67
N GLY A 4 5.07 -5.50 -7.48
CA GLY A 4 4.71 -6.20 -6.26
C GLY A 4 3.31 -5.83 -5.80
N VAL A 5 2.64 -6.78 -5.17
CA VAL A 5 1.36 -6.53 -4.52
C VAL A 5 1.51 -6.95 -3.07
N LEU A 6 1.28 -6.02 -2.16
CA LEU A 6 1.40 -6.32 -0.73
C LEU A 6 0.31 -7.32 -0.35
N ALA A 7 0.73 -8.51 0.03
CA ALA A 7 -0.17 -9.65 0.21
C ALA A 7 -0.29 -10.03 1.68
N LEU A 8 -0.49 -9.05 2.54
CA LEU A 8 -0.66 -9.27 3.98
C LEU A 8 -2.12 -9.53 4.33
N GLN A 9 -3.03 -8.77 3.72
CA GLN A 9 -4.45 -8.87 4.03
C GLN A 9 -5.20 -8.10 2.94
N GLY A 10 -6.43 -8.50 2.64
CA GLY A 10 -7.29 -7.76 1.73
C GLY A 10 -7.30 -8.29 0.32
N ASP A 11 -7.53 -7.41 -0.63
CA ASP A 11 -7.89 -7.76 -2.01
C ASP A 11 -6.68 -7.97 -2.93
N PHE A 12 -5.60 -8.52 -2.42
CA PHE A 12 -4.36 -8.62 -3.19
C PHE A 12 -4.49 -9.56 -4.40
N SER A 13 -5.30 -10.63 -4.29
CA SER A 13 -5.42 -11.58 -5.40
C SER A 13 -6.09 -10.98 -6.62
N GLU A 14 -7.01 -10.04 -6.43
CA GLU A 14 -7.66 -9.35 -7.53
C GLU A 14 -6.68 -8.48 -8.31
N HIS A 15 -5.81 -7.77 -7.61
CA HIS A 15 -4.77 -6.97 -8.25
C HIS A 15 -3.79 -7.84 -9.02
N ILE A 16 -3.40 -8.98 -8.44
CA ILE A 16 -2.49 -9.90 -9.11
C ILE A 16 -3.12 -10.43 -10.39
N THR A 17 -4.38 -10.83 -10.34
CA THR A 17 -5.08 -11.34 -11.52
C THR A 17 -5.14 -10.29 -12.62
N MET A 18 -5.46 -9.06 -12.26
CA MET A 18 -5.56 -7.95 -13.23
C MET A 18 -4.20 -7.67 -13.88
N LEU A 19 -3.15 -7.62 -13.08
CA LEU A 19 -1.81 -7.35 -13.60
C LEU A 19 -1.35 -8.47 -14.54
N LYS A 20 -1.65 -9.71 -14.22
CA LYS A 20 -1.31 -10.83 -15.09
C LYS A 20 -2.04 -10.75 -16.43
N LYS A 21 -3.28 -10.31 -16.43
CA LYS A 21 -4.02 -10.09 -17.66
C LYS A 21 -3.39 -9.02 -18.55
N LEU A 22 -2.70 -8.06 -17.92
CA LEU A 22 -2.00 -7.00 -18.65
C LEU A 22 -0.59 -7.40 -19.07
N GLY A 23 -0.17 -8.61 -18.77
CA GLY A 23 1.15 -9.09 -19.13
C GLY A 23 2.27 -8.63 -18.21
N VAL A 24 1.93 -8.15 -17.01
CA VAL A 24 2.91 -7.65 -16.05
C VAL A 24 3.34 -8.77 -15.13
N GLU A 25 4.65 -8.87 -14.89
CA GLU A 25 5.17 -9.82 -13.93
C GLU A 25 4.81 -9.35 -12.52
N THR A 26 4.28 -10.25 -11.68
CA THR A 26 3.80 -9.90 -10.34
C THR A 26 4.54 -10.69 -9.26
N VAL A 27 4.70 -10.05 -8.11
CA VAL A 27 5.28 -10.68 -6.92
C VAL A 27 4.36 -10.42 -5.74
N GLU A 28 4.02 -11.47 -5.00
CA GLU A 28 3.30 -11.31 -3.74
C GLU A 28 4.30 -10.90 -2.66
N VAL A 29 4.13 -9.71 -2.10
CA VAL A 29 5.07 -9.17 -1.13
C VAL A 29 4.54 -9.44 0.28
N ARG A 30 5.27 -10.25 1.03
CA ARG A 30 4.96 -10.56 2.42
C ARG A 30 6.16 -10.34 3.34
N LEU A 31 7.35 -10.32 2.78
CA LEU A 31 8.58 -10.16 3.54
C LEU A 31 9.46 -9.11 2.87
N PRO A 32 10.39 -8.49 3.61
CA PRO A 32 11.26 -7.46 3.03
C PRO A 32 12.02 -7.92 1.79
N LYS A 33 12.45 -9.18 1.75
CA LYS A 33 13.20 -9.70 0.60
C LYS A 33 12.40 -9.68 -0.70
N HIS A 34 11.09 -9.68 -0.62
CA HIS A 34 10.24 -9.67 -1.81
C HIS A 34 10.23 -8.32 -2.52
N LEU A 35 10.72 -7.27 -1.88
CA LEU A 35 10.76 -5.94 -2.49
C LEU A 35 11.89 -5.77 -3.49
N ALA A 36 12.88 -6.66 -3.47
CA ALA A 36 14.04 -6.53 -4.34
C ALA A 36 13.66 -6.69 -5.81
N GLY A 37 14.16 -5.78 -6.65
CA GLY A 37 13.95 -5.87 -8.10
C GLY A 37 12.60 -5.41 -8.60
N LEU A 38 11.74 -4.88 -7.74
CA LEU A 38 10.43 -4.40 -8.17
C LEU A 38 10.52 -3.00 -8.79
N ASN A 39 9.68 -2.75 -9.79
CA ASN A 39 9.53 -1.42 -10.37
C ASN A 39 8.50 -0.58 -9.64
N GLY A 40 7.53 -1.22 -9.02
CA GLY A 40 6.50 -0.53 -8.26
C GLY A 40 5.78 -1.49 -7.32
N LEU A 41 4.92 -0.94 -6.49
CA LEU A 41 4.19 -1.71 -5.48
C LEU A 41 2.75 -1.23 -5.40
N ILE A 42 1.83 -2.18 -5.27
CA ILE A 42 0.43 -1.88 -4.99
C ILE A 42 0.11 -2.34 -3.57
N ILE A 43 -0.50 -1.46 -2.80
CA ILE A 43 -1.05 -1.80 -1.49
C ILE A 43 -2.56 -1.85 -1.63
N PRO A 44 -3.15 -3.05 -1.63
CA PRO A 44 -4.57 -3.20 -1.92
C PRO A 44 -5.47 -2.77 -0.77
N GLY A 45 -6.75 -2.71 -1.05
CA GLY A 45 -7.77 -2.47 -0.04
C GLY A 45 -7.88 -3.62 0.94
N GLY A 46 -8.52 -3.36 2.05
CA GLY A 46 -8.71 -4.31 3.12
C GLY A 46 -8.99 -3.54 4.39
N GLU A 47 -8.40 -3.94 5.50
CA GLU A 47 -8.56 -3.24 6.78
C GLU A 47 -7.20 -2.64 7.17
N SER A 48 -7.13 -1.30 7.20
CA SER A 48 -5.85 -0.59 7.36
C SER A 48 -5.15 -0.89 8.70
N THR A 49 -5.88 -1.08 9.76
CA THR A 49 -5.29 -1.42 11.06
C THR A 49 -4.62 -2.79 11.00
N THR A 50 -5.27 -3.76 10.34
CA THR A 50 -4.72 -5.10 10.18
C THR A 50 -3.49 -5.07 9.28
N ILE A 51 -3.55 -4.33 8.18
CA ILE A 51 -2.40 -4.16 7.30
C ILE A 51 -1.21 -3.60 8.08
N GLY A 52 -1.46 -2.56 8.87
CA GLY A 52 -0.41 -1.94 9.67
C GLY A 52 0.20 -2.88 10.69
N LYS A 53 -0.64 -3.63 11.41
CA LYS A 53 -0.16 -4.59 12.41
C LYS A 53 0.68 -5.69 11.77
N LEU A 54 0.25 -6.20 10.63
CA LEU A 54 1.00 -7.23 9.93
C LEU A 54 2.32 -6.69 9.37
N ALA A 55 2.32 -5.46 8.88
CA ALA A 55 3.55 -4.84 8.40
C ALA A 55 4.58 -4.69 9.52
N VAL A 56 4.12 -4.34 10.72
CA VAL A 56 5.01 -4.29 11.89
C VAL A 56 5.52 -5.69 12.24
N ALA A 57 4.62 -6.66 12.26
CA ALA A 57 4.98 -8.03 12.65
C ALA A 57 6.00 -8.66 11.70
N TYR A 58 5.91 -8.35 10.41
CA TYR A 58 6.83 -8.89 9.40
C TYR A 58 8.00 -7.96 9.11
N GLU A 59 8.18 -6.92 9.91
CA GLU A 59 9.28 -5.98 9.78
C GLU A 59 9.33 -5.29 8.42
N LEU A 60 8.17 -4.96 7.90
CA LEU A 60 8.04 -4.32 6.59
C LEU A 60 7.97 -2.79 6.64
N MET A 61 7.78 -2.20 7.82
CA MET A 61 7.56 -0.74 7.90
C MET A 61 8.70 0.07 7.29
N GLU A 62 9.93 -0.16 7.76
CA GLU A 62 11.08 0.58 7.21
C GLU A 62 11.42 0.18 5.77
N PRO A 63 11.42 -1.10 5.41
CA PRO A 63 11.64 -1.47 4.00
C PRO A 63 10.63 -0.83 3.05
N LEU A 64 9.37 -0.71 3.45
CA LEU A 64 8.35 -0.06 2.61
C LEU A 64 8.61 1.44 2.49
N ARG A 65 9.01 2.09 3.57
CA ARG A 65 9.37 3.50 3.52
C ARG A 65 10.57 3.76 2.60
N GLU A 66 11.58 2.92 2.70
CA GLU A 66 12.75 3.02 1.83
C GLU A 66 12.37 2.77 0.36
N PHE A 67 11.53 1.78 0.12
CA PHE A 67 11.05 1.50 -1.23
C PHE A 67 10.33 2.71 -1.82
N GLY A 68 9.50 3.37 -1.03
CA GLY A 68 8.74 4.54 -1.47
C GLY A 68 9.57 5.76 -1.78
N LYS A 69 10.82 5.80 -1.32
CA LYS A 69 11.73 6.90 -1.66
C LYS A 69 12.22 6.83 -3.09
N GLU A 70 12.25 5.65 -3.68
CA GLU A 70 12.84 5.44 -5.00
C GLU A 70 11.86 4.89 -6.03
N HIS A 71 10.75 4.33 -5.60
CA HIS A 71 9.81 3.65 -6.49
C HIS A 71 8.39 4.10 -6.22
N ALA A 72 7.53 3.93 -7.21
CA ALA A 72 6.12 4.28 -7.07
C ALA A 72 5.38 3.27 -6.19
N ILE A 73 4.53 3.77 -5.32
CA ILE A 73 3.62 2.95 -4.53
C ILE A 73 2.21 3.47 -4.75
N TRP A 74 1.30 2.57 -5.08
CA TRP A 74 -0.11 2.90 -5.29
C TRP A 74 -0.95 2.18 -4.24
N GLY A 75 -1.69 2.94 -3.45
CA GLY A 75 -2.59 2.39 -2.44
C GLY A 75 -4.04 2.62 -2.82
N THR A 76 -4.89 1.62 -2.61
CA THR A 76 -6.33 1.75 -2.83
C THR A 76 -7.06 1.50 -1.51
N CYS A 77 -8.08 2.31 -1.22
CA CYS A 77 -8.90 2.19 -0.01
C CYS A 77 -8.03 2.14 1.26
N ALA A 78 -8.03 1.03 1.98
CA ALA A 78 -7.21 0.85 3.17
C ALA A 78 -5.72 1.00 2.89
N GLY A 79 -5.27 0.66 1.68
CA GLY A 79 -3.89 0.86 1.28
C GLY A 79 -3.53 2.34 1.22
N ALA A 80 -4.43 3.19 0.74
CA ALA A 80 -4.21 4.63 0.73
C ALA A 80 -4.18 5.19 2.16
N ILE A 81 -5.02 4.67 3.03
CA ILE A 81 -5.01 5.04 4.44
C ILE A 81 -3.64 4.70 5.06
N PHE A 82 -3.14 3.51 4.77
CA PHE A 82 -1.85 3.06 5.29
C PHE A 82 -0.69 3.93 4.80
N LEU A 83 -0.78 4.49 3.60
CA LEU A 83 0.23 5.39 3.06
C LEU A 83 0.17 6.79 3.67
N SER A 84 -0.93 7.18 4.27
CA SER A 84 -1.13 8.54 4.76
C SER A 84 -0.30 8.83 6.00
N LYS A 85 -0.22 10.11 6.37
CA LYS A 85 0.51 10.53 7.57
C LYS A 85 -0.35 10.50 8.81
N ASP A 86 -1.64 10.73 8.69
CA ASP A 86 -2.50 10.92 9.84
C ASP A 86 -3.95 10.58 9.48
N ILE A 87 -4.56 9.79 10.31
CA ILE A 87 -5.99 9.46 10.14
C ILE A 87 -6.81 9.81 11.39
N GLY A 88 -6.21 10.56 12.31
CA GLY A 88 -6.87 10.92 13.57
C GLY A 88 -6.93 9.78 14.58
N ARG A 89 -6.21 8.71 14.35
CA ARG A 89 -6.16 7.54 15.21
C ARG A 89 -4.73 7.05 15.34
N ASP A 90 -4.45 6.39 16.45
CA ASP A 90 -3.12 5.82 16.67
C ASP A 90 -3.06 4.42 16.07
N GLN A 91 -2.48 4.32 14.89
CA GLN A 91 -2.23 3.03 14.24
C GLN A 91 -0.99 3.15 13.34
N PRO A 92 -0.33 2.03 13.01
CA PRO A 92 0.84 2.10 12.15
C PRO A 92 0.50 2.63 10.75
N LEU A 93 1.22 3.66 10.31
CA LEU A 93 1.09 4.25 8.98
C LEU A 93 2.48 4.44 8.39
N LEU A 94 2.59 4.34 7.07
CA LEU A 94 3.88 4.55 6.41
C LEU A 94 4.28 6.02 6.36
N GLY A 95 3.31 6.92 6.32
CA GLY A 95 3.59 8.35 6.31
C GLY A 95 4.26 8.84 5.04
N LEU A 96 4.07 8.15 3.91
CA LEU A 96 4.69 8.52 2.65
C LEU A 96 3.89 9.54 1.86
N MET A 97 2.58 9.60 2.06
CA MET A 97 1.73 10.59 1.42
C MET A 97 1.41 11.69 2.42
N ASP A 98 1.63 12.94 2.01
CA ASP A 98 1.37 14.09 2.87
C ASP A 98 -0.10 14.46 2.83
N ILE A 99 -0.93 13.55 3.31
CA ILE A 99 -2.37 13.74 3.41
C ILE A 99 -2.87 13.26 4.75
N LYS A 100 -4.00 13.80 5.15
CA LYS A 100 -4.75 13.32 6.29
C LYS A 100 -6.02 12.67 5.78
N VAL A 101 -6.36 11.53 6.33
CA VAL A 101 -7.57 10.82 5.96
C VAL A 101 -8.48 10.73 7.17
N GLN A 102 -9.74 11.13 7.00
CA GLN A 102 -10.75 10.94 8.02
C GLN A 102 -11.53 9.69 7.68
N ARG A 103 -11.39 8.68 8.51
CA ARG A 103 -12.15 7.44 8.30
C ARG A 103 -13.62 7.70 8.62
N ASN A 104 -14.47 7.22 7.71
CA ASN A 104 -15.93 7.36 7.88
C ASN A 104 -16.42 8.79 7.94
N ALA A 105 -15.69 9.74 7.35
CA ALA A 105 -16.08 11.15 7.37
C ALA A 105 -17.42 11.39 6.71
N PHE A 106 -17.71 10.66 5.64
CA PHE A 106 -18.97 10.77 4.90
C PHE A 106 -19.77 9.48 4.97
N GLY A 107 -19.53 8.68 6.01
CA GLY A 107 -20.14 7.40 6.18
C GLY A 107 -19.34 6.27 5.59
N ARG A 108 -19.94 5.10 5.55
CA ARG A 108 -19.22 3.87 5.21
C ARG A 108 -18.76 3.75 3.76
N HIS A 109 -19.29 4.57 2.87
CA HIS A 109 -18.97 4.45 1.46
C HIS A 109 -17.77 5.28 1.03
N CYS A 110 -17.43 6.27 1.77
CA CYS A 110 -16.39 7.22 1.40
C CYS A 110 -15.05 6.56 1.16
N LEU A 111 -14.63 5.71 2.08
CA LEU A 111 -13.30 5.13 2.02
C LEU A 111 -13.12 4.08 0.94
N CYS A 112 -14.20 3.53 0.43
CA CYS A 112 -14.10 2.51 -0.60
C CYS A 112 -13.53 3.05 -1.91
N GLU A 113 -13.57 4.36 -2.08
CA GLU A 113 -13.11 4.99 -3.31
C GLU A 113 -11.82 5.76 -3.13
N VAL A 114 -11.24 5.74 -1.94
CA VAL A 114 -9.99 6.46 -1.70
C VAL A 114 -8.84 5.71 -2.36
N CYS A 115 -8.04 6.46 -3.08
CA CYS A 115 -6.92 5.93 -3.81
C CYS A 115 -5.77 6.91 -3.71
N GLY A 116 -4.57 6.41 -3.54
CA GLY A 116 -3.41 7.28 -3.41
C GLY A 116 -2.20 6.71 -4.11
N LEU A 117 -1.41 7.57 -4.70
CA LEU A 117 -0.17 7.21 -5.37
C LEU A 117 0.98 7.99 -4.75
N VAL A 118 2.00 7.28 -4.34
CA VAL A 118 3.25 7.87 -3.91
C VAL A 118 4.25 7.67 -5.03
N HIS A 119 4.77 8.73 -5.55
CA HIS A 119 5.76 8.70 -6.60
C HIS A 119 6.86 9.71 -6.32
N ARG A 120 8.08 9.24 -6.18
CA ARG A 120 9.13 10.13 -5.91
C ARG A 120 9.85 10.47 -7.14
N THR A 121 9.56 11.50 -7.79
CA THR A 121 10.25 11.80 -8.93
C THR A 121 11.01 12.85 -8.74
N LEU A 122 11.42 13.03 -8.75
CA LEU A 122 11.83 13.73 -8.98
C LEU A 122 11.94 14.82 -8.97
N LEU A 123 11.95 15.25 -8.63
CA LEU A 123 12.05 16.47 -8.60
C LEU A 123 13.30 16.86 -8.32
#